data_c659bf7be975b83ad76390094909438c
#
_entry.id   c659bf7be975b83ad76390094909438c
#
_cell.length_a   1.000
_cell.length_b   1.000
_cell.length_c   1.000
_cell.angle_alpha   90.00
_cell.angle_beta   90.00
_cell.angle_gamma   90.00
#
_symmetry.space_group_name_H-M   'P 1'
#
loop_
_entity.id
_entity.type
_entity.pdbx_description
1 polymer ?
#
loop_
_entity_poly.entity_id
_entity_poly.type
_entity_poly.pdbx_seq_one_letter_code
_entity_poly.pdbx_strand_id
1 'polypeptide(L)'
;MIDAAEPQKKLAHKEIDKAVELTRQKRYADALAIFEKQLPQLSTHDVVDKRVLTGSSSFYGLCVAMVRRHYSEAVQYCNLSLKSQFMDPDHRANIALVYLERSDRASAIENLHAGLRIQSNNARINEILNDIGRRQPPVIRFLSRENPLNVWLGRRRTHKN
;
A
#
# COMPACT_ATOMS: atom_id res chain seq x y z
N MET A 1 33.57 4.93 -24.45
CA MET A 1 32.63 5.99 -24.07
C MET A 1 31.91 5.49 -22.83
N ILE A 2 32.18 6.08 -21.67
CA ILE A 2 31.44 5.76 -20.42
C ILE A 2 30.07 6.38 -20.61
N ASP A 3 29.04 5.52 -20.65
CA ASP A 3 27.66 5.94 -20.89
C ASP A 3 27.21 6.86 -19.74
N ALA A 4 27.03 8.15 -20.01
CA ALA A 4 26.61 9.16 -19.03
C ALA A 4 25.21 8.85 -18.44
N ALA A 5 24.47 7.91 -19.01
CA ALA A 5 23.16 7.45 -18.52
C ALA A 5 23.26 6.52 -17.29
N GLU A 6 24.35 5.78 -17.11
CA GLU A 6 24.57 4.85 -16.00
C GLU A 6 24.55 5.52 -14.61
N PRO A 7 25.26 6.66 -14.39
CA PRO A 7 25.22 7.33 -13.09
C PRO A 7 23.83 7.88 -12.74
N GLN A 8 23.09 8.35 -13.74
CA GLN A 8 21.73 8.88 -13.55
C GLN A 8 20.74 7.77 -13.19
N LYS A 9 20.84 6.60 -13.82
CA LYS A 9 20.01 5.44 -13.48
C LYS A 9 20.25 4.97 -12.04
N LYS A 10 21.51 4.85 -11.63
CA LYS A 10 21.85 4.48 -10.24
C LYS A 10 21.29 5.48 -9.23
N LEU A 11 21.29 6.75 -9.55
CA LEU A 11 20.68 7.78 -8.71
C LEU A 11 19.16 7.62 -8.65
N ALA A 12 18.51 7.36 -9.79
CA ALA A 12 17.07 7.13 -9.84
C ALA A 12 16.66 5.91 -9.00
N HIS A 13 17.39 4.80 -9.08
CA HIS A 13 17.15 3.62 -8.25
C HIS A 13 17.24 3.96 -6.76
N LYS A 14 18.30 4.66 -6.33
CA LYS A 14 18.50 5.06 -4.93
C LYS A 14 17.37 5.95 -4.41
N GLU A 15 16.91 6.89 -5.24
CA GLU A 15 15.78 7.76 -4.87
C GLU A 15 14.46 6.96 -4.80
N ILE A 16 14.25 5.97 -5.66
CA ILE A 16 13.09 5.07 -5.58
C ILE A 16 13.13 4.25 -4.29
N ASP A 17 14.29 3.70 -3.90
CA ASP A 17 14.43 2.98 -2.62
C ASP A 17 14.09 3.89 -1.43
N LYS A 18 14.53 5.15 -1.48
CA LYS A 18 14.15 6.17 -0.49
C LYS A 18 12.64 6.42 -0.47
N ALA A 19 11.98 6.48 -1.63
CA ALA A 19 10.54 6.64 -1.70
C ALA A 19 9.78 5.42 -1.12
N VAL A 20 10.29 4.20 -1.34
CA VAL A 20 9.77 2.99 -0.70
C VAL A 20 9.84 3.12 0.83
N GLU A 21 10.97 3.57 1.37
CA GLU A 21 11.13 3.75 2.82
C GLU A 21 10.22 4.86 3.37
N LEU A 22 10.10 5.99 2.67
CA LEU A 22 9.15 7.05 3.03
C LEU A 22 7.70 6.53 3.05
N THR A 23 7.34 5.64 2.12
CA THR A 23 6.02 5.01 2.10
C THR A 23 5.78 4.14 3.34
N ARG A 24 6.80 3.38 3.78
CA ARG A 24 6.74 2.61 5.03
C ARG A 24 6.56 3.50 6.25
N GLN A 25 7.17 4.68 6.23
CA GLN A 25 7.04 5.72 7.26
C GLN A 25 5.72 6.51 7.17
N LYS A 26 4.81 6.14 6.26
CA LYS A 26 3.52 6.81 6.02
C LYS A 26 3.66 8.26 5.49
N ARG A 27 4.84 8.63 4.98
CA ARG A 27 5.10 9.93 4.35
C ARG A 27 4.73 9.88 2.86
N TYR A 28 3.47 9.63 2.58
CA TYR A 28 2.98 9.29 1.24
C TYR A 28 3.14 10.42 0.22
N ALA A 29 2.97 11.68 0.61
CA ALA A 29 3.11 12.82 -0.29
C ALA A 29 4.57 13.00 -0.74
N ASP A 30 5.52 12.88 0.18
CA ASP A 30 6.95 12.99 -0.12
C ASP A 30 7.41 11.84 -1.03
N ALA A 31 6.97 10.61 -0.71
CA ALA A 31 7.24 9.43 -1.51
C ALA A 31 6.68 9.56 -2.92
N LEU A 32 5.43 10.03 -3.06
CA LEU A 32 4.75 10.20 -4.34
C LEU A 32 5.53 11.16 -5.25
N ALA A 33 5.99 12.30 -4.74
CA ALA A 33 6.77 13.27 -5.49
C ALA A 33 8.08 12.67 -6.04
N ILE A 34 8.75 11.82 -5.26
CA ILE A 34 9.96 11.14 -5.71
C ILE A 34 9.61 10.08 -6.78
N PHE A 35 8.59 9.25 -6.57
CA PHE A 35 8.18 8.25 -7.55
C PHE A 35 7.84 8.89 -8.89
N GLU A 36 7.04 9.96 -8.92
CA GLU A 36 6.63 10.65 -10.14
C GLU A 36 7.81 11.27 -10.91
N LYS A 37 8.82 11.69 -10.19
CA LYS A 37 10.05 12.23 -10.80
C LYS A 37 10.96 11.12 -11.35
N GLN A 38 11.06 9.98 -10.67
CA GLN A 38 12.10 8.99 -10.96
C GLN A 38 11.59 7.83 -11.84
N LEU A 39 10.35 7.35 -11.64
CA LEU A 39 9.84 6.20 -12.40
C LEU A 39 9.86 6.41 -13.93
N PRO A 40 9.56 7.60 -14.48
CA PRO A 40 9.64 7.83 -15.92
C PRO A 40 11.06 7.76 -16.51
N GLN A 41 12.09 7.81 -15.67
CA GLN A 41 13.49 7.73 -16.11
C GLN A 41 13.96 6.28 -16.32
N LEU A 42 13.17 5.29 -15.86
CA LEU A 42 13.53 3.88 -15.96
C LEU A 42 13.00 3.26 -17.26
N SER A 43 13.79 2.35 -17.83
CA SER A 43 13.45 1.64 -19.06
C SER A 43 12.72 0.32 -18.77
N THR A 44 11.62 0.07 -19.45
CA THR A 44 10.94 -1.23 -19.41
C THR A 44 11.69 -2.35 -20.15
N HIS A 45 12.67 -2.00 -20.96
CA HIS A 45 13.50 -2.93 -21.72
C HIS A 45 14.75 -3.37 -20.95
N ASP A 46 15.20 -2.59 -19.98
CA ASP A 46 16.30 -2.95 -19.08
C ASP A 46 15.78 -3.87 -17.97
N VAL A 47 16.48 -4.98 -17.73
CA VAL A 47 16.06 -6.01 -16.75
C VAL A 47 16.09 -5.46 -15.32
N VAL A 48 17.11 -4.64 -15.00
CA VAL A 48 17.27 -4.06 -13.65
C VAL A 48 16.20 -2.99 -13.43
N ASP A 49 16.03 -2.08 -14.37
CA ASP A 49 15.00 -1.04 -14.31
C ASP A 49 13.60 -1.65 -14.20
N LYS A 50 13.31 -2.67 -15.02
CA LYS A 50 12.02 -3.40 -14.96
C LYS A 50 11.77 -4.01 -13.59
N ARG A 51 12.79 -4.57 -12.95
CA ARG A 51 12.67 -5.14 -11.60
C ARG A 51 12.37 -4.04 -10.57
N VAL A 52 13.03 -2.89 -10.67
CA VAL A 52 12.79 -1.73 -9.80
C VAL A 52 11.38 -1.19 -10.02
N LEU A 53 10.95 -1.00 -11.28
CA LEU A 53 9.61 -0.57 -11.64
C LEU A 53 8.53 -1.47 -11.04
N THR A 54 8.65 -2.79 -11.24
CA THR A 54 7.65 -3.74 -10.74
C THR A 54 7.69 -3.88 -9.22
N GLY A 55 8.89 -3.83 -8.59
CA GLY A 55 9.05 -3.93 -7.15
C GLY A 55 8.52 -2.70 -6.42
N SER A 56 8.67 -1.51 -6.99
CA SER A 56 8.19 -0.26 -6.37
C SER A 56 6.74 0.07 -6.69
N SER A 57 6.12 -0.57 -7.70
CA SER A 57 4.77 -0.22 -8.17
C SER A 57 3.70 -0.28 -7.09
N SER A 58 3.73 -1.24 -6.15
CA SER A 58 2.73 -1.30 -5.08
C SER A 58 2.90 -0.17 -4.05
N PHE A 59 4.11 0.30 -3.83
CA PHE A 59 4.38 1.44 -2.95
C PHE A 59 3.91 2.73 -3.61
N TYR A 60 4.18 2.89 -4.90
CA TYR A 60 3.65 4.00 -5.69
C TYR A 60 2.11 3.99 -5.68
N GLY A 61 1.49 2.83 -5.95
CA GLY A 61 0.03 2.67 -5.91
C GLY A 61 -0.56 3.04 -4.55
N LEU A 62 0.07 2.62 -3.45
CA LEU A 62 -0.35 3.02 -2.11
C LEU A 62 -0.29 4.54 -1.94
N CYS A 63 0.78 5.20 -2.38
CA CYS A 63 0.88 6.66 -2.33
C CYS A 63 -0.20 7.35 -3.17
N VAL A 64 -0.52 6.84 -4.36
CA VAL A 64 -1.62 7.33 -5.21
C VAL A 64 -2.96 7.23 -4.49
N ALA A 65 -3.24 6.11 -3.81
CA ALA A 65 -4.46 5.92 -3.03
C ALA A 65 -4.56 6.92 -1.87
N MET A 66 -3.48 7.07 -1.10
CA MET A 66 -3.47 7.89 0.12
C MET A 66 -3.54 9.39 -0.17
N VAL A 67 -2.87 9.85 -1.24
CA VAL A 67 -2.76 11.29 -1.57
C VAL A 67 -3.86 11.74 -2.53
N ARG A 68 -4.14 10.93 -3.58
CA ARG A 68 -5.05 11.31 -4.67
C ARG A 68 -6.42 10.65 -4.61
N ARG A 69 -6.57 9.62 -3.78
CA ARG A 69 -7.78 8.80 -3.68
C ARG A 69 -8.18 8.10 -5.00
N HIS A 70 -7.23 7.87 -5.89
CA HIS A 70 -7.42 7.14 -7.14
C HIS A 70 -7.30 5.62 -6.93
N TYR A 71 -8.27 5.04 -6.21
CA TYR A 71 -8.18 3.65 -5.72
C TYR A 71 -8.11 2.60 -6.83
N SER A 72 -8.83 2.79 -7.94
CA SER A 72 -8.81 1.83 -9.06
C SER A 72 -7.44 1.76 -9.71
N GLU A 73 -6.80 2.91 -9.93
CA GLU A 73 -5.45 3.02 -10.44
C GLU A 73 -4.43 2.43 -9.46
N ALA A 74 -4.56 2.75 -8.18
CA ALA A 74 -3.71 2.22 -7.11
C ALA A 74 -3.72 0.69 -7.06
N VAL A 75 -4.90 0.07 -7.19
CA VAL A 75 -5.04 -1.41 -7.24
C VAL A 75 -4.30 -1.98 -8.46
N GLN A 76 -4.34 -1.31 -9.63
CA GLN A 76 -3.61 -1.77 -10.81
C GLN A 76 -2.10 -1.78 -10.56
N TYR A 77 -1.53 -0.72 -9.98
CA TYR A 77 -0.11 -0.67 -9.61
C TYR A 77 0.26 -1.75 -8.59
N CYS A 78 -0.56 -1.98 -7.57
CA CYS A 78 -0.31 -3.05 -6.61
C CYS A 78 -0.29 -4.43 -7.29
N ASN A 79 -1.21 -4.68 -8.22
CA ASN A 79 -1.27 -5.93 -8.95
C ASN A 79 -0.07 -6.15 -9.88
N LEU A 80 0.58 -5.10 -10.40
CA LEU A 80 1.83 -5.22 -11.16
C LEU A 80 2.95 -5.82 -10.29
N SER A 81 3.11 -5.32 -9.06
CA SER A 81 4.09 -5.88 -8.10
C SER A 81 3.73 -7.32 -7.75
N LEU A 82 2.48 -7.61 -7.44
CA LEU A 82 2.03 -8.96 -7.07
C LEU A 82 2.21 -10.00 -8.18
N LYS A 83 2.12 -9.60 -9.46
CA LYS A 83 2.38 -10.50 -10.59
C LYS A 83 3.87 -10.82 -10.75
N SER A 84 4.75 -9.88 -10.45
CA SER A 84 6.19 -10.03 -10.66
C SER A 84 6.94 -10.53 -9.43
N GLN A 85 6.46 -10.16 -8.23
CA GLN A 85 7.09 -10.47 -6.95
C GLN A 85 6.06 -10.99 -5.94
N PHE A 86 5.36 -12.08 -6.31
CA PHE A 86 4.23 -12.64 -5.57
C PHE A 86 4.59 -13.14 -4.16
N MET A 87 5.87 -13.42 -3.90
CA MET A 87 6.39 -13.88 -2.60
C MET A 87 6.80 -12.74 -1.66
N ASP A 88 6.59 -11.47 -2.04
CA ASP A 88 6.86 -10.36 -1.14
C ASP A 88 5.58 -9.98 -0.36
N PRO A 89 5.57 -10.14 0.97
CA PRO A 89 4.40 -9.83 1.81
C PRO A 89 4.10 -8.33 1.85
N ASP A 90 5.07 -7.44 1.59
CA ASP A 90 4.85 -6.01 1.57
C ASP A 90 3.87 -5.57 0.47
N HIS A 91 3.90 -6.24 -0.69
CA HIS A 91 2.94 -5.95 -1.76
C HIS A 91 1.51 -6.33 -1.35
N ARG A 92 1.34 -7.42 -0.56
CA ARG A 92 0.05 -7.79 0.02
C ARG A 92 -0.43 -6.79 1.06
N ALA A 93 0.48 -6.28 1.89
CA ALA A 93 0.17 -5.23 2.86
C ALA A 93 -0.25 -3.92 2.15
N ASN A 94 0.46 -3.53 1.09
CA ASN A 94 0.17 -2.31 0.34
C ASN A 94 -1.22 -2.34 -0.30
N ILE A 95 -1.57 -3.41 -1.02
CA ILE A 95 -2.90 -3.52 -1.63
C ILE A 95 -4.01 -3.61 -0.57
N ALA A 96 -3.75 -4.25 0.57
CA ALA A 96 -4.70 -4.29 1.68
C ALA A 96 -4.99 -2.89 2.23
N LEU A 97 -3.96 -2.04 2.40
CA LEU A 97 -4.13 -0.65 2.82
C LEU A 97 -4.95 0.16 1.80
N VAL A 98 -4.74 -0.06 0.48
CA VAL A 98 -5.57 0.56 -0.57
C VAL A 98 -7.03 0.14 -0.45
N TYR A 99 -7.31 -1.15 -0.19
CA TYR A 99 -8.68 -1.63 0.03
C TYR A 99 -9.31 -1.05 1.31
N LEU A 100 -8.53 -0.87 2.39
CA LEU A 100 -9.02 -0.23 3.61
C LEU A 100 -9.44 1.22 3.37
N GLU A 101 -8.64 1.99 2.63
CA GLU A 101 -8.97 3.37 2.27
C GLU A 101 -10.26 3.45 1.42
N ARG A 102 -10.49 2.46 0.57
CA ARG A 102 -11.72 2.31 -0.20
C ARG A 102 -12.90 1.77 0.62
N SER A 103 -12.71 1.48 1.89
CA SER A 103 -13.69 0.83 2.79
C SER A 103 -14.05 -0.62 2.41
N ASP A 104 -13.22 -1.28 1.61
CA ASP A 104 -13.33 -2.69 1.25
C ASP A 104 -12.54 -3.57 2.21
N ARG A 105 -13.10 -3.73 3.41
CA ARG A 105 -12.47 -4.48 4.50
C ARG A 105 -12.30 -5.97 4.19
N ALA A 106 -13.21 -6.57 3.43
CA ALA A 106 -13.16 -7.99 3.11
C ALA A 106 -11.91 -8.30 2.25
N SER A 107 -11.73 -7.56 1.15
CA SER A 107 -10.56 -7.70 0.28
C SER A 107 -9.25 -7.37 1.00
N ALA A 108 -9.27 -6.39 1.92
CA ALA A 108 -8.10 -6.07 2.73
C ALA A 108 -7.66 -7.25 3.61
N ILE A 109 -8.60 -7.85 4.37
CA ILE A 109 -8.32 -8.98 5.26
C ILE A 109 -7.82 -10.18 4.46
N GLU A 110 -8.42 -10.48 3.30
CA GLU A 110 -7.97 -11.56 2.43
C GLU A 110 -6.52 -11.39 2.00
N ASN A 111 -6.13 -10.18 1.56
CA ASN A 111 -4.76 -9.89 1.17
C ASN A 111 -3.78 -9.95 2.34
N LEU A 112 -4.16 -9.47 3.54
CA LEU A 112 -3.31 -9.58 4.73
C LEU A 112 -3.08 -11.04 5.12
N HIS A 113 -4.11 -11.89 5.10
CA HIS A 113 -3.94 -13.32 5.33
C HIS A 113 -3.10 -13.99 4.24
N ALA A 114 -3.22 -13.56 2.97
CA ALA A 114 -2.34 -14.02 1.91
C ALA A 114 -0.87 -13.65 2.18
N GLY A 115 -0.60 -12.47 2.71
CA GLY A 115 0.74 -12.05 3.13
C GLY A 115 1.28 -12.88 4.30
N LEU A 116 0.45 -13.22 5.29
CA LEU A 116 0.86 -14.08 6.42
C LEU A 116 1.12 -15.53 5.99
N ARG A 117 0.52 -16.01 4.91
CA ARG A 117 0.88 -17.32 4.34
C ARG A 117 2.29 -17.31 3.74
N ILE A 118 2.80 -16.16 3.30
CA ILE A 118 4.17 -16.00 2.82
C ILE A 118 5.14 -15.88 4.00
N GLN A 119 4.79 -15.03 4.97
CA GLN A 119 5.59 -14.75 6.16
C GLN A 119 4.68 -14.60 7.39
N SER A 120 4.55 -15.68 8.17
CA SER A 120 3.58 -15.78 9.27
C SER A 120 3.82 -14.76 10.42
N ASN A 121 5.05 -14.33 10.62
CA ASN A 121 5.45 -13.38 11.66
C ASN A 121 5.72 -11.97 11.12
N ASN A 122 5.17 -11.60 9.95
CA ASN A 122 5.36 -10.26 9.40
C ASN A 122 4.76 -9.20 10.32
N ALA A 123 5.63 -8.38 10.92
CA ALA A 123 5.24 -7.39 11.93
C ALA A 123 4.27 -6.34 11.37
N ARG A 124 4.52 -5.85 10.15
CA ARG A 124 3.67 -4.83 9.50
C ARG A 124 2.26 -5.34 9.24
N ILE A 125 2.12 -6.57 8.74
CA ILE A 125 0.80 -7.18 8.49
C ILE A 125 0.05 -7.42 9.80
N ASN A 126 0.75 -7.91 10.83
CA ASN A 126 0.15 -8.13 12.15
C ASN A 126 -0.30 -6.81 12.80
N GLU A 127 0.47 -5.73 12.66
CA GLU A 127 0.06 -4.38 13.09
C GLU A 127 -1.25 -3.95 12.40
N ILE A 128 -1.30 -4.05 11.06
CA ILE A 128 -2.50 -3.70 10.28
C ILE A 128 -3.71 -4.53 10.72
N LEU A 129 -3.55 -5.84 10.90
CA LEU A 129 -4.62 -6.72 11.37
C LEU A 129 -5.10 -6.36 12.79
N ASN A 130 -4.17 -6.00 13.69
CA ASN A 130 -4.52 -5.54 15.03
C ASN A 130 -5.32 -4.24 14.99
N ASP A 131 -4.93 -3.29 14.15
CA ASP A 131 -5.65 -2.03 13.98
C ASP A 131 -7.06 -2.26 13.39
N ILE A 132 -7.17 -3.14 12.42
CA ILE A 132 -8.47 -3.59 11.89
C ILE A 132 -9.25 -4.36 12.98
N GLY A 133 -8.61 -5.23 13.74
CA GLY A 133 -9.21 -6.10 14.74
C GLY A 133 -9.78 -5.35 15.95
N ARG A 134 -9.26 -4.17 16.26
CA ARG A 134 -9.79 -3.27 17.31
C ARG A 134 -11.14 -2.68 16.90
N ARG A 135 -12.10 -3.56 16.57
CA ARG A 135 -13.51 -3.16 16.45
C ARG A 135 -13.96 -2.63 17.80
N GLN A 136 -14.19 -1.35 17.88
CA GLN A 136 -14.83 -0.79 19.07
C GLN A 136 -16.14 -1.53 19.33
N PRO A 137 -16.49 -1.82 20.59
CA PRO A 137 -17.76 -2.44 20.94
C PRO A 137 -18.90 -1.56 20.38
N PRO A 138 -20.06 -2.16 20.02
CA PRO A 138 -21.21 -1.40 19.56
C PRO A 138 -21.54 -0.32 20.56
N VAL A 139 -21.87 0.88 20.09
CA VAL A 139 -22.15 2.03 20.95
C VAL A 139 -23.29 1.71 21.89
N ILE A 140 -24.29 0.97 21.39
CA ILE A 140 -25.42 0.46 22.18
C ILE A 140 -25.22 -1.06 22.32
N ARG A 141 -24.80 -1.52 23.51
CA ARG A 141 -24.39 -2.91 23.76
C ARG A 141 -25.49 -3.96 23.61
N PHE A 142 -26.75 -3.58 23.81
CA PHE A 142 -27.90 -4.49 23.71
C PHE A 142 -28.55 -4.53 22.33
N LEU A 143 -28.09 -3.70 21.40
CA LEU A 143 -28.51 -3.75 19.98
C LEU A 143 -27.47 -4.47 19.13
N SER A 144 -27.93 -5.26 18.15
CA SER A 144 -27.01 -5.90 17.21
C SER A 144 -26.13 -4.85 16.50
N ARG A 145 -24.95 -5.23 16.05
CA ARG A 145 -24.05 -4.34 15.32
C ARG A 145 -24.65 -3.83 14.00
N GLU A 146 -25.49 -4.64 13.39
CA GLU A 146 -26.17 -4.36 12.12
C GLU A 146 -27.36 -3.42 12.30
N ASN A 147 -27.75 -3.13 13.55
CA ASN A 147 -28.83 -2.19 13.81
C ASN A 147 -28.46 -0.80 13.28
N PRO A 148 -29.36 -0.15 12.50
CA PRO A 148 -29.12 1.15 11.90
C PRO A 148 -28.61 2.21 12.87
N LEU A 149 -29.06 2.21 14.12
CA LEU A 149 -28.62 3.13 15.17
C LEU A 149 -27.16 2.90 15.53
N ASN A 150 -26.73 1.64 15.71
CA ASN A 150 -25.33 1.33 15.98
C ASN A 150 -24.41 1.69 14.81
N VAL A 151 -24.86 1.45 13.57
CA VAL A 151 -24.12 1.83 12.37
C VAL A 151 -23.97 3.36 12.27
N TRP A 152 -25.06 4.10 12.53
CA TRP A 152 -25.04 5.56 12.47
C TRP A 152 -24.15 6.19 13.58
N LEU A 153 -24.29 5.71 14.82
CA LEU A 153 -23.47 6.17 15.95
C LEU A 153 -22.00 5.80 15.79
N GLY A 154 -21.71 4.60 15.27
CA GLY A 154 -20.36 4.16 14.96
C GLY A 154 -19.66 5.04 13.93
N ARG A 155 -20.36 5.46 12.87
CA ARG A 155 -19.83 6.39 11.86
C ARG A 155 -19.49 7.75 12.45
N ARG A 156 -20.31 8.30 13.36
CA ARG A 156 -20.01 9.58 14.04
C ARG A 156 -18.81 9.50 14.98
N ARG A 157 -18.56 8.34 15.57
CA ARG A 157 -17.43 8.13 16.49
C ARG A 157 -16.09 8.08 15.76
N THR A 158 -16.05 7.54 14.52
CA THR A 158 -14.84 7.48 13.70
C THR A 158 -14.44 8.81 13.07
N HIS A 159 -15.37 9.79 12.96
CA HIS A 159 -15.06 11.12 12.45
C HIS A 159 -14.53 12.12 13.50
N LYS A 160 -14.40 11.70 14.78
CA LYS A 160 -13.93 12.57 15.88
C LYS A 160 -12.51 12.25 16.36
N ASN A 161 -11.85 11.26 15.77
CA ASN A 161 -10.44 10.92 15.95
C ASN A 161 -9.72 11.13 14.62
#